data_18af674261cad5b608641e9ae2dc7453
#
_entry.id   18af674261cad5b608641e9ae2dc7453
#
_cell.length_a   1.000
_cell.length_b   1.000
_cell.length_c   1.000
_cell.angle_alpha   90.00
_cell.angle_beta   90.00
_cell.angle_gamma   90.00
#
_symmetry.space_group_name_H-M   'P 1'
#
loop_
_entity.id
_entity.type
_entity.pdbx_description
1 polymer ?
#
loop_
_entity_poly.entity_id
_entity_poly.type
_entity_poly.pdbx_seq_one_letter_code
_entity_poly.pdbx_strand_id
1 'polypeptide(L)'
;VTPPAHDPHPVPAWLLGRWRLLRAEAGLDFAPGVAMEFGPGGRLRYSFDVGGRVQAIALVYQVEGNVLRTDNPSAAHAVETHFRLGEAGVLEFDFSGARAWFVKEAGWRESAADA
;
A
#
# COMPACT_ATOMS: atom_id res chain seq x y z
N VAL A 1 -26.25 19.65 3.24
CA VAL A 1 -25.94 18.31 2.80
C VAL A 1 -24.46 18.10 2.67
N THR A 2 -24.03 17.11 3.27
CA THR A 2 -22.65 16.72 3.13
C THR A 2 -22.40 16.20 1.73
N PRO A 3 -21.38 16.65 1.06
CA PRO A 3 -21.04 16.09 -0.23
C PRO A 3 -20.51 14.70 -0.04
N PRO A 4 -21.31 13.72 -0.32
CA PRO A 4 -20.91 12.35 0.00
C PRO A 4 -19.71 11.88 -0.80
N ALA A 5 -19.53 12.46 -1.95
CA ALA A 5 -18.37 12.08 -2.74
C ALA A 5 -17.09 12.67 -2.20
N HIS A 6 -17.22 13.55 -1.25
CA HIS A 6 -16.06 14.22 -0.70
C HIS A 6 -15.32 13.29 0.24
N ASP A 7 -14.06 13.10 -0.02
CA ASP A 7 -13.24 12.27 0.83
C ASP A 7 -12.54 13.17 1.84
N PRO A 8 -12.89 13.07 3.13
CA PRO A 8 -12.23 13.91 4.14
C PRO A 8 -10.77 13.57 4.33
N HIS A 9 -10.33 12.42 3.83
CA HIS A 9 -8.94 11.98 3.98
C HIS A 9 -8.40 11.64 2.61
N PRO A 10 -8.16 12.65 1.76
CA PRO A 10 -7.72 12.39 0.41
C PRO A 10 -6.37 11.68 0.40
N VAL A 11 -6.20 10.81 -0.57
CA VAL A 11 -4.97 10.06 -0.73
C VAL A 11 -3.90 10.98 -1.31
N PRO A 12 -2.72 11.04 -0.69
CA PRO A 12 -1.63 11.81 -1.27
C PRO A 12 -1.25 11.26 -2.64
N ALA A 13 -1.03 12.17 -3.58
CA ALA A 13 -0.73 11.74 -4.94
C ALA A 13 0.53 10.88 -5.01
N TRP A 14 1.51 11.16 -4.15
CA TRP A 14 2.77 10.41 -4.16
C TRP A 14 2.58 8.95 -3.74
N LEU A 15 1.50 8.64 -3.02
CA LEU A 15 1.25 7.27 -2.58
C LEU A 15 0.70 6.40 -3.70
N LEU A 16 0.00 6.98 -4.66
CA LEU A 16 -0.59 6.22 -5.75
C LEU A 16 0.51 5.57 -6.59
N GLY A 17 0.30 4.31 -6.92
CA GLY A 17 1.23 3.56 -7.72
C GLY A 17 1.56 2.24 -7.08
N ARG A 18 2.56 1.57 -7.64
CA ARG A 18 2.98 0.26 -7.18
C ARG A 18 4.28 0.37 -6.40
N TRP A 19 4.27 -0.15 -5.19
CA TRP A 19 5.41 -0.13 -4.28
C TRP A 19 5.85 -1.56 -4.02
N ARG A 20 7.12 -1.86 -4.22
CA ARG A 20 7.64 -3.18 -3.92
C ARG A 20 8.49 -3.16 -2.65
N LEU A 21 8.49 -4.28 -1.98
CA LEU A 21 9.23 -4.41 -0.72
C LEU A 21 10.73 -4.31 -0.99
N LEU A 22 11.39 -3.39 -0.30
CA LEU A 22 12.84 -3.24 -0.38
C LEU A 22 13.52 -4.08 0.68
N ARG A 23 13.07 -3.96 1.93
CA ARG A 23 13.57 -4.78 3.03
C ARG A 23 12.61 -4.68 4.20
N ALA A 24 12.75 -5.62 5.13
CA ALA A 24 11.92 -5.66 6.33
C ALA A 24 12.78 -6.11 7.50
N GLU A 25 12.42 -5.62 8.69
CA GLU A 25 13.09 -6.03 9.91
C GLU A 25 12.73 -7.47 10.27
N ALA A 26 13.59 -8.08 11.06
CA ALA A 26 13.34 -9.43 11.56
C ALA A 26 12.04 -9.41 12.36
N GLY A 27 11.28 -10.48 12.24
CA GLY A 27 9.98 -10.56 12.88
C GLY A 27 8.84 -10.31 11.94
N LEU A 28 9.10 -9.70 10.79
CA LEU A 28 8.10 -9.56 9.74
C LEU A 28 8.33 -10.65 8.71
N ASP A 29 7.30 -11.45 8.48
CA ASP A 29 7.40 -12.61 7.63
C ASP A 29 6.66 -12.36 6.33
N PHE A 30 7.29 -11.60 5.45
CA PHE A 30 6.71 -11.33 4.15
C PHE A 30 7.04 -12.43 3.17
N ALA A 31 6.05 -12.79 2.36
CA ALA A 31 6.29 -13.69 1.25
C ALA A 31 7.19 -13.01 0.22
N PRO A 32 7.88 -13.78 -0.63
CA PRO A 32 8.68 -13.16 -1.70
C PRO A 32 7.81 -12.34 -2.64
N GLY A 33 8.40 -11.33 -3.22
CA GLY A 33 7.74 -10.55 -4.24
C GLY A 33 6.61 -9.67 -3.77
N VAL A 34 6.58 -9.33 -2.47
CA VAL A 34 5.51 -8.50 -1.94
C VAL A 34 5.50 -7.13 -2.59
N ALA A 35 4.33 -6.71 -3.04
CA ALA A 35 4.12 -5.38 -3.59
C ALA A 35 2.74 -4.89 -3.19
N MET A 36 2.63 -3.58 -3.06
CA MET A 36 1.36 -2.92 -2.77
C MET A 36 1.08 -1.92 -3.87
N GLU A 37 -0.12 -1.99 -4.41
CA GLU A 37 -0.51 -1.12 -5.49
C GLU A 37 -1.67 -0.27 -5.00
N PHE A 38 -1.40 1.01 -4.77
CA PHE A 38 -2.39 1.95 -4.26
C PHE A 38 -3.07 2.64 -5.43
N GLY A 39 -4.33 2.32 -5.62
CA GLY A 39 -5.11 2.92 -6.68
C GLY A 39 -6.02 4.02 -6.18
N PRO A 40 -6.64 4.74 -7.10
CA PRO A 40 -7.61 5.77 -6.73
C PRO A 40 -8.87 5.14 -6.16
N GLY A 41 -9.62 5.94 -5.39
CA GLY A 41 -10.87 5.45 -4.82
C GLY A 41 -10.71 4.50 -3.66
N GLY A 42 -9.53 4.49 -3.03
CA GLY A 42 -9.33 3.68 -1.85
C GLY A 42 -9.12 2.20 -2.12
N ARG A 43 -8.64 1.86 -3.30
CA ARG A 43 -8.39 0.47 -3.67
C ARG A 43 -6.92 0.15 -3.53
N LEU A 44 -6.64 -0.97 -2.88
CA LEU A 44 -5.28 -1.44 -2.67
C LEU A 44 -5.20 -2.89 -3.13
N ARG A 45 -4.17 -3.18 -3.90
CA ARG A 45 -3.91 -4.55 -4.32
C ARG A 45 -2.60 -4.98 -3.69
N TYR A 46 -2.68 -5.99 -2.86
CA TYR A 46 -1.53 -6.57 -2.20
C TYR A 46 -1.17 -7.86 -2.91
N SER A 47 0.05 -7.95 -3.44
CA SER A 47 0.45 -9.13 -4.22
C SER A 47 1.73 -9.72 -3.67
N PHE A 48 1.92 -11.00 -3.92
CA PHE A 48 3.07 -11.75 -3.43
C PHE A 48 3.19 -13.04 -4.22
N ASP A 49 4.36 -13.67 -4.15
CA ASP A 49 4.62 -14.91 -4.86
C ASP A 49 4.40 -16.11 -3.95
N VAL A 50 3.69 -17.09 -4.47
CA VAL A 50 3.50 -18.37 -3.78
C VAL A 50 3.74 -19.47 -4.81
N GLY A 51 4.78 -20.27 -4.57
CA GLY A 51 5.06 -21.38 -5.47
C GLY A 51 5.29 -21.00 -6.90
N GLY A 52 5.91 -19.83 -7.13
CA GLY A 52 6.18 -19.35 -8.48
C GLY A 52 5.01 -18.67 -9.14
N ARG A 53 3.92 -18.47 -8.41
CA ARG A 53 2.74 -17.80 -8.92
C ARG A 53 2.47 -16.54 -8.14
N VAL A 54 2.03 -15.49 -8.84
CA VAL A 54 1.63 -14.25 -8.20
C VAL A 54 0.21 -14.39 -7.69
N GLN A 55 0.05 -14.15 -6.39
CA GLN A 55 -1.25 -14.07 -5.76
C GLN A 55 -1.55 -12.61 -5.45
N ALA A 56 -2.82 -12.26 -5.47
CA ALA A 56 -3.20 -10.88 -5.17
C ALA A 56 -4.44 -10.88 -4.29
N ILE A 57 -4.46 -9.94 -3.35
CA ILE A 57 -5.59 -9.73 -2.45
C ILE A 57 -6.08 -8.31 -2.67
N ALA A 58 -7.37 -8.16 -2.90
CA ALA A 58 -7.98 -6.86 -3.05
C ALA A 58 -8.37 -6.33 -1.68
N LEU A 59 -7.87 -5.15 -1.35
CA LEU A 59 -8.15 -4.49 -0.09
C LEU A 59 -8.69 -3.10 -0.37
N VAL A 60 -9.25 -2.47 0.65
CA VAL A 60 -9.58 -1.06 0.62
C VAL A 60 -8.72 -0.35 1.65
N TYR A 61 -8.48 0.94 1.44
CA TYR A 61 -7.64 1.68 2.35
C TYR A 61 -8.11 3.11 2.49
N GLN A 62 -7.71 3.71 3.59
CA GLN A 62 -7.89 5.13 3.87
C GLN A 62 -6.61 5.65 4.47
N VAL A 63 -6.33 6.93 4.21
CA VAL A 63 -5.15 7.60 4.76
C VAL A 63 -5.64 8.72 5.66
N GLU A 64 -5.11 8.74 6.87
CA GLU A 64 -5.43 9.79 7.84
C GLU A 64 -4.13 10.24 8.47
N GLY A 65 -3.59 11.36 7.99
CA GLY A 65 -2.29 11.81 8.45
C GLY A 65 -1.20 10.81 8.07
N ASN A 66 -0.55 10.24 9.06
CA ASN A 66 0.47 9.24 8.84
C ASN A 66 0.00 7.83 9.19
N VAL A 67 -1.31 7.63 9.20
CA VAL A 67 -1.89 6.32 9.48
C VAL A 67 -2.57 5.80 8.23
N LEU A 68 -2.23 4.59 7.86
CA LEU A 68 -2.88 3.87 6.77
C LEU A 68 -3.80 2.84 7.40
N ARG A 69 -5.09 2.95 7.08
CA ARG A 69 -6.07 1.97 7.52
C ARG A 69 -6.45 1.10 6.35
N THR A 70 -6.28 -0.19 6.50
CA THR A 70 -6.64 -1.15 5.46
C THR A 70 -7.71 -2.09 5.97
N ASP A 71 -8.52 -2.58 5.05
CA ASP A 71 -9.55 -3.54 5.39
C ASP A 71 -9.73 -4.49 4.23
N ASN A 72 -10.15 -5.70 4.56
CA ASN A 72 -10.42 -6.72 3.55
C ASN A 72 -11.94 -6.86 3.40
N PRO A 73 -12.50 -6.42 2.26
CA PRO A 73 -13.95 -6.50 2.10
C PRO A 73 -14.49 -7.93 2.11
N SER A 74 -13.65 -8.92 1.81
CA SER A 74 -14.09 -10.31 1.83
C SER A 74 -14.14 -10.91 3.21
N ALA A 75 -13.32 -10.38 4.14
CA ALA A 75 -13.23 -10.96 5.47
C ALA A 75 -12.87 -9.84 6.45
N ALA A 76 -13.81 -8.98 6.72
CA ALA A 76 -13.61 -7.74 7.48
C ALA A 76 -12.49 -7.86 8.52
N HIS A 77 -11.41 -7.15 8.28
CA HIS A 77 -10.24 -7.19 9.14
C HIS A 77 -9.48 -5.88 8.97
N ALA A 78 -9.84 -4.90 9.78
CA ALA A 78 -9.24 -3.58 9.68
C ALA A 78 -7.91 -3.55 10.41
N VAL A 79 -6.91 -2.98 9.77
CA VAL A 79 -5.57 -2.85 10.33
C VAL A 79 -5.13 -1.40 10.16
N GLU A 80 -4.53 -0.85 11.19
CA GLU A 80 -3.96 0.49 11.14
C GLU A 80 -2.45 0.38 11.19
N THR A 81 -1.77 1.07 10.28
CA THR A 81 -0.34 1.00 10.16
C THR A 81 0.19 2.42 10.02
N HIS A 82 1.20 2.75 10.80
CA HIS A 82 1.87 4.04 10.65
C HIS A 82 2.81 3.97 9.47
N PHE A 83 2.93 5.09 8.76
CA PHE A 83 3.81 5.15 7.60
C PHE A 83 4.38 6.55 7.45
N ARG A 84 5.49 6.63 6.75
CA ARG A 84 6.05 7.92 6.38
C ARG A 84 6.89 7.77 5.13
N LEU A 85 6.97 8.85 4.37
CA LEU A 85 7.84 8.91 3.20
C LEU A 85 9.18 9.45 3.64
N GLY A 86 10.21 8.63 3.53
CA GLY A 86 11.55 9.02 3.91
C GLY A 86 12.31 9.66 2.76
N GLU A 87 13.60 9.83 2.97
CA GLU A 87 14.46 10.36 1.95
C GLU A 87 14.54 9.41 0.76
N ALA A 88 14.85 9.96 -0.40
CA ALA A 88 14.95 9.19 -1.64
C ALA A 88 13.66 8.48 -2.02
N GLY A 89 12.52 8.93 -1.47
CA GLY A 89 11.24 8.37 -1.85
C GLY A 89 10.98 6.97 -1.31
N VAL A 90 11.66 6.57 -0.26
CA VAL A 90 11.44 5.26 0.35
C VAL A 90 10.27 5.36 1.33
N LEU A 91 9.32 4.48 1.18
CA LEU A 91 8.13 4.45 2.03
C LEU A 91 8.37 3.47 3.19
N GLU A 92 8.26 3.99 4.40
CA GLU A 92 8.49 3.18 5.60
C GLU A 92 7.16 2.90 6.28
N PHE A 93 6.91 1.64 6.56
CA PHE A 93 5.76 1.21 7.37
C PHE A 93 6.24 0.70 8.71
N ASP A 94 5.47 1.00 9.75
CA ASP A 94 5.72 0.50 11.09
C ASP A 94 4.57 -0.42 11.48
N PHE A 95 4.85 -1.70 11.52
CA PHE A 95 3.86 -2.72 11.88
C PHE A 95 4.05 -3.07 13.34
N SER A 96 3.55 -2.21 14.24
CA SER A 96 3.60 -2.46 15.68
C SER A 96 5.02 -2.66 16.21
N GLY A 97 5.94 -1.83 15.74
CA GLY A 97 7.31 -1.86 16.21
C GLY A 97 8.31 -2.51 15.28
N ALA A 98 7.85 -3.23 14.27
CA ALA A 98 8.72 -3.79 13.26
C ALA A 98 8.51 -3.03 11.95
N ARG A 99 9.59 -2.67 11.28
CA ARG A 99 9.52 -1.77 10.14
C ARG A 99 9.81 -2.49 8.83
N ALA A 100 9.19 -2.00 7.78
CA ALA A 100 9.45 -2.46 6.43
C ALA A 100 9.55 -1.25 5.52
N TRP A 101 10.36 -1.36 4.47
CA TRP A 101 10.63 -0.27 3.55
C TRP A 101 10.27 -0.70 2.14
N PHE A 102 9.59 0.19 1.44
CA PHE A 102 9.12 -0.06 0.08
C PHE A 102 9.63 1.03 -0.84
N VAL A 103 9.85 0.68 -2.09
CA VAL A 103 10.20 1.65 -3.13
C VAL A 103 9.18 1.57 -4.25
N LYS A 104 8.88 2.74 -4.82
CA LYS A 104 7.94 2.81 -5.91
C LYS A 104 8.60 2.27 -7.18
N GLU A 105 7.88 1.43 -7.90
CA GLU A 105 8.38 0.90 -9.16
C GLU A 105 8.31 1.99 -10.21
N ALA A 106 9.45 2.27 -10.79
CA ALA A 106 9.56 3.30 -11.81
C ALA A 106 8.81 2.86 -13.06
N GLY A 107 8.10 3.78 -13.66
CA GLY A 107 7.47 3.55 -14.93
C GLY A 107 6.16 2.79 -14.88
N TRP A 108 5.79 2.25 -13.73
CA TRP A 108 4.56 1.47 -13.68
C TRP A 108 3.35 2.28 -14.12
N ARG A 109 3.20 3.45 -13.55
CA ARG A 109 2.06 4.31 -13.87
C ARG A 109 2.10 4.81 -15.29
N GLU A 110 3.28 5.12 -15.74
CA GLU A 110 3.43 5.63 -17.10
C GLU A 110 3.06 4.58 -18.12
N SER A 111 3.46 3.35 -17.89
CA SER A 111 3.06 2.26 -18.77
C SER A 111 1.55 2.13 -18.82
N ALA A 112 0.91 2.19 -17.69
CA ALA A 112 -0.54 2.08 -17.63
C ALA A 112 -1.20 3.27 -18.32
N ALA A 113 -0.63 4.44 -18.17
CA ALA A 113 -1.19 5.63 -18.79
C ALA A 113 -1.03 5.62 -20.29
N ASP A 114 0.02 5.01 -20.76
CA ASP A 114 0.31 4.95 -22.20
C ASP A 114 -0.55 3.91 -22.91
N ALA A 115 -1.08 3.00 -22.16
CA ALA A 115 -1.83 1.89 -22.75
C ALA A 115 -3.17 2.31 -23.35
#